data_80cc2158a5dbed8668b47b3c000787d6
#
_entry.id   80cc2158a5dbed8668b47b3c000787d6
#
_cell.length_a   1.000
_cell.length_b   1.000
_cell.length_c   1.000
_cell.angle_alpha   90.00
_cell.angle_beta   90.00
_cell.angle_gamma   90.00
#
_symmetry.space_group_name_H-M   'P 1'
#
loop_
_entity.id
_entity.type
_entity.pdbx_description
1 polymer ?
#
loop_
_entity_poly.entity_id
_entity_poly.type
_entity_poly.pdbx_seq_one_letter_code
_entity_poly.pdbx_strand_id
1 'polypeptide(L)'
;IEHLANVRGSSCYFIDLDPRFVKKLISNKQFDVAKQYMVHVVDQAATILPHRKVSGLFTTPKLLEALGEKVNLWDAGIRGVFCGGTSMKPQEIRFIIEELLENRIGFYPTYGNTLMGLAASVELQPEDNFSATYFAPQPRAVLRVVNPKQTDETVGYGEWGRVELTTLTKEFFMPRFLERDETIRRAARPPYAWDGVGDVRPFGALEKTIVEGVY
;
A
#
# COMPACT_ATOMS: atom_id res chain seq x y z
N ILE A 1 12.48 -2.55 0.83
CA ILE A 1 12.64 -2.48 -0.63
C ILE A 1 14.10 -2.65 -1.00
N GLU A 2 15.00 -1.84 -0.46
CA GLU A 2 16.43 -1.94 -0.70
C GLU A 2 16.98 -3.36 -0.45
N HIS A 3 16.59 -3.98 0.66
CA HIS A 3 16.96 -5.37 0.96
C HIS A 3 16.51 -6.34 -0.15
N LEU A 4 15.29 -6.19 -0.66
CA LEU A 4 14.76 -7.04 -1.74
C LEU A 4 15.52 -6.83 -3.06
N ALA A 5 15.90 -5.60 -3.36
CA ALA A 5 16.73 -5.29 -4.52
C ALA A 5 18.13 -5.89 -4.38
N ASN A 6 18.76 -5.70 -3.23
CA ASN A 6 20.12 -6.20 -2.95
C ASN A 6 20.20 -7.73 -3.01
N VAL A 7 19.22 -8.44 -2.46
CA VAL A 7 19.15 -9.91 -2.54
C VAL A 7 19.08 -10.40 -3.99
N ARG A 8 18.54 -9.59 -4.89
CA ARG A 8 18.47 -9.89 -6.33
C ARG A 8 19.62 -9.31 -7.15
N GLY A 9 20.63 -8.72 -6.50
CA GLY A 9 21.75 -8.09 -7.17
C GLY A 9 21.38 -6.81 -7.92
N SER A 10 20.30 -6.15 -7.54
CA SER A 10 19.79 -4.92 -8.15
C SER A 10 20.05 -3.70 -7.28
N SER A 11 20.06 -2.53 -7.89
CA SER A 11 20.16 -1.23 -7.19
C SER A 11 18.78 -0.63 -6.95
N CYS A 12 18.63 0.11 -5.85
CA CYS A 12 17.47 0.96 -5.60
C CYS A 12 17.80 2.41 -5.89
N TYR A 13 16.87 3.12 -6.51
CA TYR A 13 16.87 4.58 -6.63
C TYR A 13 15.78 5.13 -5.72
N PHE A 14 16.17 5.96 -4.79
CA PHE A 14 15.24 6.62 -3.88
C PHE A 14 14.98 8.03 -4.37
N ILE A 15 13.70 8.37 -4.51
CA ILE A 15 13.26 9.74 -4.70
C ILE A 15 12.56 10.12 -3.42
N ASP A 16 13.12 11.11 -2.73
CA ASP A 16 12.69 11.43 -1.38
C ASP A 16 11.42 12.29 -1.41
N LEU A 17 10.39 11.79 -0.75
CA LEU A 17 9.17 12.51 -0.44
C LEU A 17 9.05 12.56 1.09
N ASP A 18 9.20 13.74 1.70
CA ASP A 18 8.95 13.90 3.13
C ASP A 18 7.45 14.12 3.41
N PRO A 19 6.74 13.08 3.88
CA PRO A 19 5.31 13.18 4.16
C PRO A 19 5.00 14.17 5.29
N ARG A 20 5.92 14.40 6.21
CA ARG A 20 5.77 15.38 7.31
C ARG A 20 5.79 16.80 6.76
N PHE A 21 6.66 17.05 5.79
CA PHE A 21 6.70 18.34 5.11
C PHE A 21 5.41 18.60 4.34
N VAL A 22 4.93 17.62 3.56
CA VAL A 22 3.64 17.74 2.84
C VAL A 22 2.48 17.98 3.81
N LYS A 23 2.41 17.22 4.92
CA LYS A 23 1.39 17.44 5.97
C LYS A 23 1.44 18.86 6.53
N LYS A 24 2.64 19.39 6.80
CA LYS A 24 2.83 20.76 7.28
C LYS A 24 2.36 21.79 6.25
N LEU A 25 2.66 21.60 4.99
CA LEU A 25 2.19 22.49 3.92
C LEU A 25 0.66 22.50 3.84
N ILE A 26 0.03 21.33 3.87
CA ILE A 26 -1.44 21.20 3.83
C ILE A 26 -2.08 21.84 5.06
N SER A 27 -1.57 21.61 6.27
CA SER A 27 -2.09 22.20 7.50
C SER A 27 -1.98 23.72 7.50
N ASN A 28 -0.96 24.26 6.85
CA ASN A 28 -0.74 25.71 6.69
C ASN A 28 -1.46 26.28 5.45
N LYS A 29 -2.31 25.48 4.77
CA LYS A 29 -3.04 25.88 3.54
C LYS A 29 -2.13 26.31 2.38
N GLN A 30 -0.89 25.84 2.35
CA GLN A 30 0.10 26.13 1.29
C GLN A 30 -0.01 25.08 0.16
N PHE A 31 -1.20 24.96 -0.42
CA PHE A 31 -1.52 23.92 -1.41
C PHE A 31 -0.67 24.01 -2.69
N ASP A 32 -0.39 25.23 -3.15
CA ASP A 32 0.42 25.43 -4.36
C ASP A 32 1.86 24.95 -4.16
N VAL A 33 2.45 25.20 -2.99
CA VAL A 33 3.79 24.72 -2.65
C VAL A 33 3.80 23.19 -2.54
N ALA A 34 2.77 22.61 -1.92
CA ALA A 34 2.64 21.16 -1.84
C ALA A 34 2.53 20.53 -3.23
N LYS A 35 1.74 21.13 -4.14
CA LYS A 35 1.61 20.70 -5.52
C LYS A 35 2.94 20.79 -6.29
N GLN A 36 3.66 21.91 -6.16
CA GLN A 36 4.97 22.08 -6.80
C GLN A 36 5.97 21.03 -6.31
N TYR A 37 5.97 20.73 -5.01
CA TYR A 37 6.83 19.70 -4.44
C TYR A 37 6.51 18.30 -5.02
N MET A 38 5.22 17.96 -5.13
CA MET A 38 4.79 16.69 -5.74
C MET A 38 5.20 16.59 -7.21
N VAL A 39 5.02 17.68 -7.98
CA VAL A 39 5.48 17.75 -9.37
C VAL A 39 6.98 17.52 -9.46
N HIS A 40 7.77 18.14 -8.60
CA HIS A 40 9.21 17.97 -8.55
C HIS A 40 9.62 16.50 -8.29
N VAL A 41 8.94 15.81 -7.37
CA VAL A 41 9.16 14.38 -7.09
C VAL A 41 8.90 13.52 -8.34
N VAL A 42 7.79 13.78 -9.02
CA VAL A 42 7.42 13.07 -10.26
C VAL A 42 8.41 13.36 -11.39
N ASP A 43 8.87 14.60 -11.52
CA ASP A 43 9.86 15.00 -12.54
C ASP A 43 11.21 14.31 -12.37
N GLN A 44 11.65 14.13 -11.12
CA GLN A 44 12.85 13.33 -10.83
C GLN A 44 12.68 11.89 -11.32
N ALA A 45 11.53 11.25 -11.02
CA ALA A 45 11.24 9.90 -11.49
C ALA A 45 11.23 9.82 -13.01
N ALA A 46 10.51 10.74 -13.66
CA ALA A 46 10.42 10.81 -15.12
C ALA A 46 11.79 11.02 -15.78
N THR A 47 12.70 11.73 -15.12
CA THR A 47 14.08 11.93 -15.62
C THR A 47 14.94 10.68 -15.45
N ILE A 48 14.76 9.94 -14.37
CA ILE A 48 15.59 8.74 -14.07
C ILE A 48 15.21 7.57 -14.96
N LEU A 49 13.92 7.31 -15.15
CA LEU A 49 13.41 6.11 -15.82
C LEU A 49 13.97 5.86 -17.22
N PRO A 50 14.05 6.84 -18.14
CA PRO A 50 14.60 6.62 -19.48
C PRO A 50 16.11 6.30 -19.50
N HIS A 51 16.83 6.69 -18.44
CA HIS A 51 18.27 6.55 -18.37
C HIS A 51 18.77 5.40 -17.49
N ARG A 52 17.84 4.66 -16.86
CA ARG A 52 18.15 3.57 -15.95
C ARG A 52 17.28 2.36 -16.25
N LYS A 53 17.84 1.18 -16.10
CA LYS A 53 17.09 -0.09 -16.22
C LYS A 53 16.31 -0.34 -14.93
N VAL A 54 15.18 0.31 -14.79
CA VAL A 54 14.26 0.12 -13.67
C VAL A 54 13.12 -0.78 -14.11
N SER A 55 12.93 -1.91 -13.43
CA SER A 55 11.84 -2.85 -13.74
C SER A 55 10.73 -2.87 -12.70
N GLY A 56 10.96 -2.31 -11.51
CA GLY A 56 9.98 -2.26 -10.43
C GLY A 56 9.84 -0.87 -9.85
N LEU A 57 8.62 -0.46 -9.61
CA LEU A 57 8.29 0.76 -8.89
C LEU A 57 7.70 0.43 -7.52
N PHE A 58 8.02 1.27 -6.54
CA PHE A 58 7.34 1.30 -5.25
C PHE A 58 6.82 2.73 -5.04
N THR A 59 5.50 2.91 -5.03
CA THR A 59 4.90 4.23 -5.11
C THR A 59 3.52 4.30 -4.44
N THR A 60 2.88 5.45 -4.50
CA THR A 60 1.48 5.64 -4.12
C THR A 60 0.60 5.80 -5.36
N PRO A 61 -0.73 5.58 -5.27
CA PRO A 61 -1.63 5.71 -6.42
C PRO A 61 -1.50 7.07 -7.13
N LYS A 62 -1.54 8.16 -6.39
CA LYS A 62 -1.46 9.52 -6.96
C LYS A 62 -0.13 9.82 -7.67
N LEU A 63 0.98 9.34 -7.11
CA LEU A 63 2.28 9.49 -7.76
C LEU A 63 2.40 8.61 -9.00
N LEU A 64 1.79 7.43 -8.98
CA LEU A 64 1.74 6.54 -10.13
C LEU A 64 0.96 7.16 -11.29
N GLU A 65 -0.22 7.70 -11.03
CA GLU A 65 -1.02 8.43 -12.01
C GLU A 65 -0.25 9.58 -12.62
N ALA A 66 0.29 10.47 -11.77
CA ALA A 66 1.06 11.63 -12.24
C ALA A 66 2.33 11.26 -13.00
N LEU A 67 2.94 10.12 -12.70
CA LEU A 67 4.09 9.62 -13.44
C LEU A 67 3.66 9.03 -14.80
N GLY A 68 2.54 8.30 -14.83
CA GLY A 68 1.97 7.74 -16.07
C GLY A 68 1.55 8.79 -17.08
N GLU A 69 1.14 9.99 -16.62
CA GLU A 69 0.88 11.14 -17.50
C GLU A 69 2.14 11.67 -18.21
N LYS A 70 3.33 11.43 -17.65
CA LYS A 70 4.61 11.94 -18.17
C LYS A 70 5.43 10.90 -18.93
N VAL A 71 5.30 9.63 -18.57
CA VAL A 71 6.15 8.55 -19.08
C VAL A 71 5.29 7.32 -19.36
N ASN A 72 5.41 6.75 -20.55
CA ASN A 72 4.89 5.40 -20.77
C ASN A 72 5.71 4.41 -19.94
N LEU A 73 5.10 3.83 -18.92
CA LEU A 73 5.78 3.00 -17.92
C LEU A 73 6.31 1.68 -18.53
N TRP A 74 5.57 1.10 -19.46
CA TRP A 74 6.01 -0.12 -20.14
C TRP A 74 7.25 0.13 -21.02
N ASP A 75 7.24 1.20 -21.80
CA ASP A 75 8.34 1.54 -22.69
C ASP A 75 9.58 1.98 -21.87
N ALA A 76 9.37 2.58 -20.69
CA ALA A 76 10.44 2.89 -19.74
C ALA A 76 11.04 1.64 -19.07
N GLY A 77 10.49 0.45 -19.29
CA GLY A 77 11.01 -0.81 -18.79
C GLY A 77 10.35 -1.34 -17.51
N ILE A 78 9.32 -0.65 -16.98
CA ILE A 78 8.62 -1.10 -15.78
C ILE A 78 7.83 -2.38 -16.09
N ARG A 79 7.92 -3.35 -15.19
CA ARG A 79 7.26 -4.66 -15.29
C ARG A 79 6.43 -4.99 -14.05
N GLY A 80 6.66 -4.27 -12.94
CA GLY A 80 5.89 -4.45 -11.71
C GLY A 80 5.80 -3.16 -10.90
N VAL A 81 4.63 -2.93 -10.32
CA VAL A 81 4.34 -1.78 -9.46
C VAL A 81 3.81 -2.28 -8.12
N PHE A 82 4.53 -1.95 -7.05
CA PHE A 82 4.06 -2.07 -5.68
C PHE A 82 3.45 -0.73 -5.27
N CYS A 83 2.19 -0.75 -4.89
CA CYS A 83 1.44 0.47 -4.62
C CYS A 83 0.77 0.43 -3.24
N GLY A 84 0.98 1.46 -2.44
CA GLY A 84 0.42 1.53 -1.09
C GLY A 84 0.47 2.95 -0.51
N GLY A 85 0.28 3.04 0.80
CA GLY A 85 0.33 4.30 1.53
C GLY A 85 -1.02 5.04 1.61
N THR A 86 -2.03 4.60 0.87
CA THR A 86 -3.42 5.06 0.96
C THR A 86 -4.37 3.89 0.76
N SER A 87 -5.61 4.02 1.24
CA SER A 87 -6.67 3.09 0.89
C SER A 87 -6.96 3.18 -0.61
N MET A 88 -7.19 2.03 -1.24
CA MET A 88 -7.57 1.96 -2.65
C MET A 88 -8.89 1.19 -2.77
N LYS A 89 -9.84 1.79 -3.46
CA LYS A 89 -11.11 1.13 -3.77
C LYS A 89 -10.96 0.19 -4.98
N PRO A 90 -11.80 -0.83 -5.12
CA PRO A 90 -11.75 -1.73 -6.27
C PRO A 90 -11.77 -1.00 -7.63
N GLN A 91 -12.51 0.10 -7.75
CA GLN A 91 -12.58 0.89 -8.98
C GLN A 91 -11.26 1.58 -9.31
N GLU A 92 -10.52 2.05 -8.29
CA GLU A 92 -9.19 2.66 -8.46
C GLU A 92 -8.16 1.61 -8.86
N ILE A 93 -8.21 0.44 -8.24
CA ILE A 93 -7.35 -0.70 -8.61
C ILE A 93 -7.63 -1.12 -10.05
N ARG A 94 -8.91 -1.21 -10.45
CA ARG A 94 -9.31 -1.51 -11.81
C ARG A 94 -8.76 -0.49 -12.81
N PHE A 95 -8.95 0.81 -12.54
CA PHE A 95 -8.44 1.88 -13.37
C PHE A 95 -6.91 1.79 -13.55
N ILE A 96 -6.19 1.57 -12.44
CA ILE A 96 -4.74 1.43 -12.50
C ILE A 96 -4.34 0.24 -13.39
N ILE A 97 -4.96 -0.91 -13.20
CA ILE A 97 -4.60 -2.13 -13.95
C ILE A 97 -4.96 -2.00 -15.43
N GLU A 98 -6.21 -1.64 -15.73
CA GLU A 98 -6.75 -1.67 -17.08
C GLU A 98 -6.29 -0.48 -17.92
N GLU A 99 -6.33 0.74 -17.36
CA GLU A 99 -6.09 1.97 -18.11
C GLU A 99 -4.64 2.45 -17.99
N LEU A 100 -4.11 2.55 -16.76
CA LEU A 100 -2.79 3.13 -16.53
C LEU A 100 -1.66 2.15 -16.83
N LEU A 101 -1.82 0.87 -16.51
CA LEU A 101 -0.84 -0.20 -16.71
C LEU A 101 -1.17 -1.09 -17.93
N GLU A 102 -2.28 -0.82 -18.62
CA GLU A 102 -2.71 -1.48 -19.87
C GLU A 102 -2.75 -3.03 -19.79
N ASN A 103 -2.97 -3.59 -18.61
CA ASN A 103 -2.86 -5.03 -18.33
C ASN A 103 -1.49 -5.64 -18.70
N ARG A 104 -0.44 -4.84 -18.85
CA ARG A 104 0.90 -5.26 -19.29
C ARG A 104 1.92 -5.29 -18.17
N ILE A 105 1.66 -4.54 -17.08
CA ILE A 105 2.54 -4.38 -15.93
C ILE A 105 1.87 -5.01 -14.71
N GLY A 106 2.58 -5.85 -13.98
CA GLY A 106 2.09 -6.45 -12.75
C GLY A 106 1.78 -5.38 -11.70
N PHE A 107 0.60 -5.46 -11.07
CA PHE A 107 0.18 -4.55 -10.03
C PHE A 107 0.02 -5.28 -8.70
N TYR A 108 0.70 -4.80 -7.67
CA TYR A 108 0.76 -5.41 -6.36
C TYR A 108 0.40 -4.37 -5.30
N PRO A 109 -0.88 -4.22 -4.97
CA PRO A 109 -1.29 -3.35 -3.87
C PRO A 109 -0.72 -3.85 -2.56
N THR A 110 -0.36 -2.93 -1.67
CA THR A 110 0.28 -3.24 -0.38
C THR A 110 -0.41 -2.51 0.75
N TYR A 111 -0.45 -3.16 1.90
CA TYR A 111 -0.92 -2.61 3.15
C TYR A 111 0.15 -2.77 4.23
N GLY A 112 0.34 -1.78 5.06
CA GLY A 112 1.31 -1.92 6.14
C GLY A 112 1.63 -0.64 6.88
N ASN A 113 2.42 -0.82 7.92
CA ASN A 113 2.93 0.24 8.76
C ASN A 113 4.29 -0.15 9.35
N THR A 114 4.89 0.77 10.12
CA THR A 114 6.20 0.53 10.74
C THR A 114 6.18 -0.64 11.75
N LEU A 115 5.04 -0.92 12.38
CA LEU A 115 4.92 -1.96 13.43
C LEU A 115 4.87 -3.37 12.84
N MET A 116 4.18 -3.53 11.72
CA MET A 116 3.99 -4.82 11.06
C MET A 116 5.01 -5.08 9.96
N GLY A 117 5.44 -4.02 9.29
CA GLY A 117 6.08 -4.09 7.99
C GLY A 117 5.05 -4.09 6.87
N LEU A 118 5.31 -4.82 5.80
CA LEU A 118 4.50 -4.83 4.60
C LEU A 118 3.68 -6.12 4.51
N ALA A 119 2.36 -5.99 4.46
CA ALA A 119 1.44 -7.02 4.01
C ALA A 119 1.30 -6.91 2.49
N ALA A 120 1.60 -8.00 1.81
CA ALA A 120 1.48 -8.09 0.35
C ALA A 120 0.11 -8.65 -0.04
N SER A 121 -0.41 -8.22 -1.17
CA SER A 121 -1.54 -8.88 -1.79
C SER A 121 -1.08 -10.14 -2.54
N VAL A 122 -1.98 -11.11 -2.67
CA VAL A 122 -1.86 -12.14 -3.69
C VAL A 122 -2.28 -11.57 -5.04
N GLU A 123 -1.92 -12.26 -6.12
CA GLU A 123 -2.41 -11.91 -7.46
C GLU A 123 -3.94 -11.89 -7.49
N LEU A 124 -4.48 -10.81 -8.03
CA LEU A 124 -5.92 -10.62 -8.14
C LEU A 124 -6.50 -11.63 -9.14
N GLN A 125 -7.55 -12.33 -8.71
CA GLN A 125 -8.29 -13.24 -9.55
C GLN A 125 -9.57 -12.54 -10.07
N PRO A 126 -10.15 -12.97 -11.19
CA PRO A 126 -11.39 -12.37 -11.73
C PRO A 126 -12.54 -12.30 -10.71
N GLU A 127 -12.65 -13.31 -9.85
CA GLU A 127 -13.67 -13.38 -8.79
C GLU A 127 -13.45 -12.38 -7.65
N ASP A 128 -12.26 -11.80 -7.52
CA ASP A 128 -11.98 -10.76 -6.52
C ASP A 128 -12.63 -9.41 -6.87
N ASN A 129 -13.09 -9.22 -8.11
CA ASN A 129 -13.66 -7.96 -8.59
C ASN A 129 -12.79 -6.74 -8.22
N PHE A 130 -11.47 -6.88 -8.38
CA PHE A 130 -10.44 -5.89 -8.01
C PHE A 130 -10.36 -5.55 -6.52
N SER A 131 -11.00 -6.32 -5.62
CA SER A 131 -10.84 -6.18 -4.18
C SER A 131 -9.57 -6.90 -3.72
N ALA A 132 -8.55 -6.15 -3.33
CA ALA A 132 -7.28 -6.71 -2.88
C ALA A 132 -7.43 -7.38 -1.50
N THR A 133 -6.80 -8.55 -1.35
CA THR A 133 -6.63 -9.21 -0.06
C THR A 133 -5.16 -9.17 0.35
N TYR A 134 -4.89 -8.65 1.53
CA TYR A 134 -3.55 -8.47 2.07
C TYR A 134 -3.26 -9.51 3.15
N PHE A 135 -2.07 -10.06 3.12
CA PHE A 135 -1.59 -11.03 4.09
C PHE A 135 -0.37 -10.49 4.82
N ALA A 136 -0.41 -10.54 6.14
CA ALA A 136 0.73 -10.16 6.98
C ALA A 136 1.98 -10.99 6.61
N PRO A 137 3.19 -10.49 6.90
CA PRO A 137 4.43 -11.24 6.69
C PRO A 137 4.56 -12.37 7.71
N GLN A 138 3.79 -13.43 7.49
CA GLN A 138 3.76 -14.64 8.32
C GLN A 138 5.13 -15.34 8.35
N PRO A 139 5.54 -15.95 9.46
CA PRO A 139 4.85 -16.02 10.77
C PRO A 139 5.17 -14.84 11.70
N ARG A 140 5.97 -13.87 11.30
CA ARG A 140 6.43 -12.79 12.20
C ARG A 140 5.36 -11.75 12.54
N ALA A 141 4.30 -11.66 11.77
CA ALA A 141 3.15 -10.81 12.04
C ALA A 141 1.84 -11.53 11.73
N VAL A 142 0.82 -11.26 12.53
CA VAL A 142 -0.53 -11.79 12.40
C VAL A 142 -1.51 -10.65 12.38
N LEU A 143 -2.45 -10.67 11.44
CA LEU A 143 -3.60 -9.79 11.41
C LEU A 143 -4.86 -10.57 11.80
N ARG A 144 -5.66 -9.97 12.66
CA ARG A 144 -7.01 -10.43 13.01
C ARG A 144 -7.99 -9.30 12.73
N VAL A 145 -9.19 -9.67 12.36
CA VAL A 145 -10.31 -8.71 12.23
C VAL A 145 -11.26 -8.97 13.38
N VAL A 146 -11.33 -8.02 14.30
CA VAL A 146 -12.04 -8.19 15.57
C VAL A 146 -13.27 -7.31 15.63
N ASN A 147 -14.26 -7.75 16.43
CA ASN A 147 -15.43 -6.96 16.72
C ASN A 147 -15.04 -5.68 17.49
N PRO A 148 -15.34 -4.47 16.99
CA PRO A 148 -14.94 -3.23 17.67
C PRO A 148 -15.47 -3.05 19.09
N LYS A 149 -16.56 -3.76 19.44
CA LYS A 149 -17.19 -3.69 20.76
C LYS A 149 -16.72 -4.80 21.70
N GLN A 150 -16.23 -5.91 21.14
CA GLN A 150 -15.77 -7.11 21.86
C GLN A 150 -14.48 -7.61 21.22
N THR A 151 -13.37 -6.94 21.48
CA THR A 151 -12.09 -7.17 20.77
C THR A 151 -11.47 -8.56 20.99
N ASP A 152 -12.01 -9.37 21.88
CA ASP A 152 -11.63 -10.78 22.02
C ASP A 152 -12.25 -11.67 20.93
N GLU A 153 -13.31 -11.22 20.28
CA GLU A 153 -14.03 -11.94 19.24
C GLU A 153 -13.59 -11.50 17.84
N THR A 154 -13.30 -12.47 16.96
CA THR A 154 -13.12 -12.22 15.53
C THR A 154 -14.47 -12.19 14.85
N VAL A 155 -14.61 -11.30 13.87
CA VAL A 155 -15.80 -11.26 13.02
C VAL A 155 -15.84 -12.44 12.03
N GLY A 156 -16.99 -12.69 11.43
CA GLY A 156 -17.15 -13.70 10.37
C GLY A 156 -16.39 -13.31 9.09
N TYR A 157 -16.19 -14.29 8.19
CA TYR A 157 -15.64 -14.01 6.86
C TYR A 157 -16.58 -13.12 6.07
N GLY A 158 -16.02 -12.13 5.40
CA GLY A 158 -16.78 -11.13 4.64
C GLY A 158 -17.37 -10.00 5.50
N GLU A 159 -17.22 -10.06 6.82
CA GLU A 159 -17.70 -9.03 7.73
C GLU A 159 -16.64 -7.98 8.04
N TRP A 160 -17.10 -6.75 8.28
CA TRP A 160 -16.26 -5.64 8.71
C TRP A 160 -15.91 -5.72 10.19
N GLY A 161 -14.68 -5.42 10.52
CA GLY A 161 -14.21 -5.29 11.88
C GLY A 161 -12.95 -4.44 11.96
N ARG A 162 -12.46 -4.25 13.17
CA ARG A 162 -11.24 -3.50 13.42
C ARG A 162 -10.01 -4.38 13.24
N VAL A 163 -8.96 -3.82 12.70
CA VAL A 163 -7.67 -4.52 12.55
C VAL A 163 -7.00 -4.65 13.92
N GLU A 164 -6.68 -5.87 14.29
CA GLU A 164 -5.79 -6.20 15.41
C GLU A 164 -4.50 -6.80 14.87
N LEU A 165 -3.38 -6.21 15.24
CA LEU A 165 -2.05 -6.62 14.84
C LEU A 165 -1.30 -7.27 16.00
N THR A 166 -0.65 -8.41 15.73
CA THR A 166 0.37 -8.98 16.62
C THR A 166 1.67 -9.12 15.85
N THR A 167 2.75 -8.53 16.34
CA THR A 167 4.10 -8.67 15.80
C THR A 167 4.95 -9.56 16.69
N LEU A 168 5.59 -10.56 16.10
CA LEU A 168 6.33 -11.63 16.77
C LEU A 168 7.77 -11.69 16.23
N THR A 169 8.51 -10.60 16.33
CA THR A 169 9.93 -10.60 15.97
C THR A 169 10.81 -10.59 17.20
N LYS A 170 12.06 -10.99 17.02
CA LYS A 170 13.04 -10.99 18.12
C LYS A 170 13.30 -9.57 18.64
N GLU A 171 13.28 -8.60 17.73
CA GLU A 171 13.58 -7.20 18.02
C GLU A 171 12.35 -6.43 18.50
N PHE A 172 11.16 -6.92 18.17
CA PHE A 172 9.92 -6.19 18.41
C PHE A 172 8.75 -7.15 18.67
N PHE A 173 8.23 -7.11 19.87
CA PHE A 173 7.06 -7.88 20.28
C PHE A 173 5.92 -6.94 20.67
N MET A 174 4.84 -6.97 19.90
CA MET A 174 3.64 -6.20 20.20
C MET A 174 2.42 -7.12 20.05
N PRO A 175 1.87 -7.59 21.14
CA PRO A 175 0.68 -8.43 21.11
C PRO A 175 -0.59 -7.57 21.02
N ARG A 176 -1.52 -7.99 20.17
CA ARG A 176 -2.91 -7.51 20.13
C ARG A 176 -3.07 -5.98 20.07
N PHE A 177 -2.29 -5.34 19.24
CA PHE A 177 -2.40 -3.90 19.01
C PHE A 177 -3.60 -3.61 18.10
N LEU A 178 -4.53 -2.79 18.59
CA LEU A 178 -5.69 -2.36 17.82
C LEU A 178 -5.28 -1.18 16.91
N GLU A 179 -5.22 -1.46 15.62
CA GLU A 179 -4.94 -0.44 14.61
C GLU A 179 -6.07 0.56 14.48
N ARG A 180 -5.77 1.66 13.83
CA ARG A 180 -6.75 2.71 13.48
C ARG A 180 -7.55 2.41 12.22
N ASP A 181 -7.38 1.22 11.67
CA ASP A 181 -8.03 0.78 10.43
C ASP A 181 -9.14 -0.23 10.73
N GLU A 182 -10.14 -0.25 9.87
CA GLU A 182 -11.15 -1.29 9.76
C GLU A 182 -11.03 -1.98 8.39
N THR A 183 -11.48 -3.23 8.33
CA THR A 183 -11.32 -4.08 7.15
C THR A 183 -12.33 -5.20 7.12
N ILE A 184 -12.45 -5.87 5.97
CA ILE A 184 -13.20 -7.11 5.83
C ILE A 184 -12.27 -8.29 6.13
N ARG A 185 -12.73 -9.26 6.96
CA ARG A 185 -12.02 -10.52 7.16
C ARG A 185 -12.06 -11.39 5.91
N ARG A 186 -10.89 -11.81 5.45
CA ARG A 186 -10.72 -12.70 4.29
C ARG A 186 -10.12 -14.03 4.72
N ALA A 187 -10.57 -15.12 4.14
CA ALA A 187 -10.00 -16.44 4.39
C ALA A 187 -8.56 -16.55 3.87
N ALA A 188 -7.80 -17.45 4.49
CA ALA A 188 -6.44 -17.79 4.04
C ALA A 188 -6.44 -18.23 2.57
N ARG A 189 -5.39 -17.83 1.84
CA ARG A 189 -5.11 -18.26 0.46
C ARG A 189 -3.64 -18.70 0.34
N PRO A 190 -3.34 -19.76 -0.37
CA PRO A 190 -1.95 -20.16 -0.62
C PRO A 190 -1.13 -18.99 -1.21
N PRO A 191 0.14 -18.80 -0.77
CA PRO A 191 0.89 -19.61 0.17
C PRO A 191 0.68 -19.27 1.67
N TYR A 192 -0.24 -18.39 1.99
CA TYR A 192 -0.49 -17.93 3.36
C TYR A 192 -1.36 -18.91 4.13
N ALA A 193 -0.94 -19.25 5.35
CA ALA A 193 -1.63 -20.20 6.21
C ALA A 193 -2.74 -19.56 7.07
N TRP A 194 -2.70 -18.22 7.26
CA TRP A 194 -3.61 -17.49 8.13
C TRP A 194 -4.44 -16.49 7.33
N ASP A 195 -5.53 -16.04 7.95
CA ASP A 195 -6.46 -15.10 7.35
C ASP A 195 -5.80 -13.82 6.86
N GLY A 196 -6.37 -13.27 5.82
CA GLY A 196 -6.04 -11.98 5.26
C GLY A 196 -7.06 -10.90 5.61
N VAL A 197 -6.79 -9.68 5.16
CA VAL A 197 -7.64 -8.50 5.31
C VAL A 197 -7.89 -7.87 3.94
N GLY A 198 -9.11 -7.42 3.71
CA GLY A 198 -9.51 -6.78 2.44
C GLY A 198 -10.21 -5.46 2.65
N ASP A 199 -10.19 -4.60 1.61
CA ASP A 199 -10.91 -3.32 1.62
C ASP A 199 -10.58 -2.45 2.85
N VAL A 200 -9.28 -2.32 3.15
CA VAL A 200 -8.78 -1.57 4.32
C VAL A 200 -9.10 -0.10 4.20
N ARG A 201 -9.63 0.49 5.27
CA ARG A 201 -9.93 1.92 5.38
C ARG A 201 -9.79 2.42 6.82
N PRO A 202 -9.72 3.75 7.07
CA PRO A 202 -9.74 4.28 8.41
C PRO A 202 -10.98 3.83 9.20
N PHE A 203 -10.79 3.48 10.46
CA PHE A 203 -11.90 3.14 11.34
C PHE A 203 -12.77 4.38 11.59
N GLY A 204 -14.05 4.31 11.22
CA GLY A 204 -14.95 5.46 11.16
C GLY A 204 -15.03 6.30 12.44
N ALA A 205 -14.84 5.69 13.63
CA ALA A 205 -14.78 6.45 14.88
C ALA A 205 -13.53 7.34 15.02
N LEU A 206 -12.47 7.07 14.25
CA LEU A 206 -11.19 7.80 14.25
C LEU A 206 -10.98 8.63 12.97
N GLU A 207 -11.88 8.57 12.01
CA GLU A 207 -11.75 9.17 10.67
C GLU A 207 -11.41 10.68 10.73
N LYS A 208 -11.98 11.42 11.68
CA LYS A 208 -11.71 12.85 11.87
C LYS A 208 -10.27 13.19 12.28
N THR A 209 -9.52 12.22 12.77
CA THR A 209 -8.14 12.41 13.27
C THR A 209 -7.09 11.89 12.28
N ILE A 210 -7.52 11.23 11.21
CA ILE A 210 -6.64 10.59 10.24
C ILE A 210 -6.57 11.46 8.99
N VAL A 211 -5.36 11.88 8.62
CA VAL A 211 -5.09 12.54 7.34
C VAL A 211 -4.61 11.47 6.37
N GLU A 212 -5.50 11.03 5.48
CA GLU A 212 -5.16 10.12 4.39
C GLU A 212 -4.44 10.82 3.24
N GLY A 213 -3.71 10.04 2.46
CA GLY A 213 -3.23 10.44 1.14
C GLY A 213 -2.06 11.41 1.12
N VAL A 214 -1.23 11.41 2.13
CA VAL A 214 -0.01 12.24 2.20
C VAL A 214 1.26 11.44 1.90
N TYR A 215 1.10 10.27 1.32
CA TYR A 215 2.21 9.42 0.90
C TYR A 215 2.17 9.21 -0.60
#